data_576072f5c6416a5c00ee9dcc213fc518
#
_entry.id   576072f5c6416a5c00ee9dcc213fc518
#
_cell.length_a   1.000
_cell.length_b   1.000
_cell.length_c   1.000
_cell.angle_alpha   90.00
_cell.angle_beta   90.00
_cell.angle_gamma   90.00
#
_symmetry.space_group_name_H-M   'P 1'
#
loop_
_entity.id
_entity.type
_entity.pdbx_description
1 polymer ?
#
loop_
_entity_poly.entity_id
_entity_poly.type
_entity_poly.pdbx_seq_one_letter_code
_entity_poly.pdbx_strand_id
1 'polypeptide(L)'
;MALSRLELRRVIREILSDNVSWPDSTINAWINEALRDFSNYFPRITSQDINCTQDDRTYSLYECEGLREVLSVEFPQGDDPPRFVSRLSEKSAKFIAGPYYDLPFIATPGTIVLGEYPNTGDQIGVLYAGDHPLPTSDFISITVKERHWGALVLYVQWQAIRELEMDEAREPDDSNIVLSMLGLNSSRAERLYRSKLREYKATEADGGPAGPWVMDGQDRIY
;
A
#
# COMPACT_ATOMS: atom_id res chain seq x y z
N MET A 1 15.40 3.83 -9.54
CA MET A 1 16.23 2.83 -8.82
C MET A 1 15.43 2.37 -7.62
N ALA A 2 15.37 1.06 -7.32
CA ALA A 2 14.61 0.61 -6.14
C ALA A 2 15.50 0.77 -4.90
N LEU A 3 14.98 1.43 -3.86
CA LEU A 3 15.70 1.67 -2.60
C LEU A 3 15.57 0.44 -1.70
N SER A 4 16.68 -0.08 -1.22
CA SER A 4 16.70 -1.13 -0.20
C SER A 4 16.48 -0.54 1.20
N ARG A 5 16.09 -1.41 2.18
CA ARG A 5 15.98 -0.97 3.57
C ARG A 5 17.32 -0.44 4.11
N LEU A 6 18.44 -1.04 3.72
CA LEU A 6 19.77 -0.60 4.11
C LEU A 6 20.07 0.83 3.63
N GLU A 7 19.77 1.12 2.36
CA GLU A 7 19.97 2.45 1.79
C GLU A 7 19.09 3.49 2.46
N LEU A 8 17.81 3.18 2.68
CA LEU A 8 16.89 4.07 3.39
C LEU A 8 17.39 4.35 4.82
N ARG A 9 17.84 3.32 5.55
CA ARG A 9 18.42 3.47 6.89
C ARG A 9 19.66 4.37 6.87
N ARG A 10 20.51 4.26 5.84
CA ARG A 10 21.68 5.13 5.67
C ARG A 10 21.27 6.59 5.50
N VAL A 11 20.32 6.88 4.63
CA VAL A 11 19.78 8.23 4.44
C VAL A 11 19.19 8.78 5.75
N ILE A 12 18.44 7.97 6.48
CA ILE A 12 17.87 8.36 7.77
C ILE A 12 18.98 8.71 8.78
N ARG A 13 20.03 7.90 8.88
CA ARG A 13 21.17 8.18 9.77
C ARG A 13 21.88 9.50 9.44
N GLU A 14 22.08 9.79 8.16
CA GLU A 14 22.66 11.05 7.69
C GLU A 14 21.80 12.25 8.12
N ILE A 15 20.47 12.13 8.06
CA ILE A 15 19.55 13.21 8.45
C ILE A 15 19.44 13.38 9.97
N LEU A 16 19.43 12.28 10.72
CA LEU A 16 19.37 12.31 12.19
C LEU A 16 20.70 12.78 12.82
N SER A 17 21.72 13.06 11.97
CA SER A 17 23.06 13.53 12.41
C SER A 17 23.60 12.64 13.52
N ASP A 18 24.35 11.62 13.24
CA ASP A 18 25.06 10.61 14.06
C ASP A 18 25.23 10.82 15.60
N ASN A 19 24.67 11.93 16.15
CA ASN A 19 24.78 12.31 17.55
C ASN A 19 23.94 11.43 18.50
N VAL A 20 22.97 10.67 17.97
CA VAL A 20 22.22 9.70 18.74
C VAL A 20 22.37 8.34 18.08
N SER A 21 23.02 7.41 18.78
CA SER A 21 23.23 6.06 18.29
C SER A 21 21.96 5.21 18.43
N TRP A 22 21.03 5.38 17.49
CA TRP A 22 19.85 4.49 17.42
C TRP A 22 20.26 3.10 16.93
N PRO A 23 19.86 2.01 17.62
CA PRO A 23 20.06 0.66 17.11
C PRO A 23 19.39 0.48 15.73
N ASP A 24 20.00 -0.32 14.85
CA ASP A 24 19.43 -0.63 13.55
C ASP A 24 18.03 -1.25 13.66
N SER A 25 17.78 -2.04 14.69
CA SER A 25 16.47 -2.63 14.99
C SER A 25 15.39 -1.57 15.22
N THR A 26 15.71 -0.50 15.94
CA THR A 26 14.79 0.60 16.21
C THR A 26 14.45 1.36 14.92
N ILE A 27 15.48 1.74 14.14
CA ILE A 27 15.25 2.43 12.85
C ILE A 27 14.45 1.53 11.91
N ASN A 28 14.74 0.23 11.87
CA ASN A 28 13.98 -0.72 11.04
C ASN A 28 12.52 -0.86 11.50
N ALA A 29 12.24 -0.81 12.81
CA ALA A 29 10.87 -0.79 13.32
C ALA A 29 10.12 0.45 12.84
N TRP A 30 10.73 1.63 12.94
CA TRP A 30 10.14 2.88 12.44
C TRP A 30 9.94 2.89 10.92
N ILE A 31 10.86 2.31 10.15
CA ILE A 31 10.68 2.12 8.70
C ILE A 31 9.46 1.25 8.41
N ASN A 32 9.29 0.16 9.15
CA ASN A 32 8.13 -0.72 8.99
C ASN A 32 6.82 -0.03 9.37
N GLU A 33 6.83 0.79 10.42
CA GLU A 33 5.66 1.60 10.80
C GLU A 33 5.37 2.68 9.75
N ALA A 34 6.40 3.34 9.21
CA ALA A 34 6.27 4.29 8.12
C ALA A 34 5.60 3.65 6.89
N LEU A 35 6.00 2.43 6.52
CA LEU A 35 5.42 1.70 5.40
C LEU A 35 3.94 1.36 5.66
N ARG A 36 3.58 0.95 6.87
CA ARG A 36 2.18 0.68 7.24
C ARG A 36 1.33 1.95 7.18
N ASP A 37 1.81 3.05 7.78
CA ASP A 37 1.08 4.33 7.75
C ASP A 37 0.98 4.86 6.32
N PHE A 38 2.05 4.80 5.53
CA PHE A 38 2.07 5.20 4.13
C PHE A 38 1.07 4.41 3.29
N SER A 39 0.96 3.09 3.51
CA SER A 39 -0.01 2.22 2.82
C SER A 39 -1.46 2.64 3.04
N ASN A 40 -1.78 3.33 4.15
CA ASN A 40 -3.13 3.86 4.39
C ASN A 40 -3.52 4.98 3.41
N TYR A 41 -2.53 5.68 2.86
CA TYR A 41 -2.74 6.81 1.94
C TYR A 41 -2.44 6.44 0.50
N PHE A 42 -1.46 5.57 0.29
CA PHE A 42 -0.93 5.17 -1.01
C PHE A 42 -0.72 3.65 -1.03
N PRO A 43 -1.79 2.86 -1.14
CA PRO A 43 -1.67 1.42 -1.23
C PRO A 43 -0.91 1.01 -2.49
N ARG A 44 -0.23 -0.11 -2.44
CA ARG A 44 0.41 -0.72 -3.60
C ARG A 44 -0.67 -1.32 -4.50
N ILE A 45 -0.69 -0.90 -5.77
CA ILE A 45 -1.53 -1.55 -6.78
C ILE A 45 -0.72 -2.66 -7.43
N THR A 46 -1.23 -3.87 -7.39
CA THR A 46 -0.59 -5.06 -7.92
C THR A 46 -1.63 -6.07 -8.39
N SER A 47 -1.20 -7.06 -9.17
CA SER A 47 -2.05 -8.13 -9.65
C SER A 47 -1.61 -9.48 -9.12
N GLN A 48 -2.57 -10.39 -9.00
CA GLN A 48 -2.36 -11.79 -8.66
C GLN A 48 -3.22 -12.65 -9.57
N ASP A 49 -2.61 -13.71 -10.10
CA ASP A 49 -3.31 -14.70 -10.93
C ASP A 49 -3.70 -15.89 -10.05
N ILE A 50 -4.96 -16.28 -10.15
CA ILE A 50 -5.53 -17.41 -9.39
C ILE A 50 -5.96 -18.48 -10.37
N ASN A 51 -5.44 -19.69 -10.20
CA ASN A 51 -5.85 -20.84 -11.02
C ASN A 51 -7.26 -21.27 -10.66
N CYS A 52 -8.09 -21.49 -11.68
CA CYS A 52 -9.45 -21.98 -11.50
C CYS A 52 -9.50 -23.50 -11.39
N THR A 53 -10.45 -23.95 -10.57
CA THR A 53 -10.86 -25.35 -10.50
C THR A 53 -12.22 -25.48 -11.17
N GLN A 54 -12.38 -26.49 -12.03
CA GLN A 54 -13.66 -26.77 -12.67
C GLN A 54 -14.76 -26.95 -11.62
N ASP A 55 -15.94 -26.44 -11.90
CA ASP A 55 -17.15 -26.55 -11.07
C ASP A 55 -17.06 -25.81 -9.71
N ASP A 56 -16.01 -25.02 -9.47
CA ASP A 56 -15.92 -24.12 -8.32
C ASP A 56 -16.03 -22.65 -8.77
N ARG A 57 -16.76 -21.84 -7.99
CA ARG A 57 -16.90 -20.39 -8.23
C ARG A 57 -16.29 -19.55 -7.14
N THR A 58 -15.84 -20.19 -6.06
CA THR A 58 -15.36 -19.49 -4.87
C THR A 58 -13.85 -19.66 -4.73
N TYR A 59 -13.12 -18.56 -4.82
CA TYR A 59 -11.66 -18.57 -4.76
C TYR A 59 -11.14 -17.76 -3.59
N SER A 60 -10.11 -18.30 -2.93
CA SER A 60 -9.43 -17.61 -1.84
C SER A 60 -8.55 -16.47 -2.40
N LEU A 61 -8.61 -15.32 -1.75
CA LEU A 61 -7.71 -14.20 -1.99
C LEU A 61 -6.51 -14.20 -1.03
N TYR A 62 -6.24 -15.32 -0.36
CA TYR A 62 -5.13 -15.44 0.60
C TYR A 62 -3.77 -15.17 -0.04
N GLU A 63 -3.60 -15.49 -1.32
CA GLU A 63 -2.37 -15.22 -2.06
C GLU A 63 -2.19 -13.74 -2.44
N CYS A 64 -3.24 -12.92 -2.30
CA CYS A 64 -3.18 -11.48 -2.51
C CYS A 64 -2.56 -10.81 -1.27
N GLU A 65 -1.23 -10.76 -1.21
CA GLU A 65 -0.48 -10.27 -0.06
C GLU A 65 -0.88 -8.84 0.34
N GLY A 66 -1.28 -8.66 1.60
CA GLY A 66 -1.68 -7.36 2.14
C GLY A 66 -2.97 -6.80 1.54
N LEU A 67 -3.81 -7.62 0.93
CA LEU A 67 -5.05 -7.21 0.29
C LEU A 67 -5.89 -6.28 1.16
N ARG A 68 -6.24 -5.12 0.62
CA ARG A 68 -7.19 -4.16 1.20
C ARG A 68 -8.47 -4.09 0.40
N GLU A 69 -8.35 -3.99 -0.93
CA GLU A 69 -9.47 -3.84 -1.82
C GLU A 69 -9.18 -4.46 -3.18
N VAL A 70 -10.15 -5.19 -3.73
CA VAL A 70 -10.14 -5.66 -5.11
C VAL A 70 -10.62 -4.52 -6.00
N LEU A 71 -9.78 -4.10 -6.95
CA LEU A 71 -10.06 -3.00 -7.86
C LEU A 71 -10.76 -3.48 -9.12
N SER A 72 -10.23 -4.54 -9.74
CA SER A 72 -10.83 -5.18 -10.91
C SER A 72 -10.49 -6.66 -10.99
N VAL A 73 -11.30 -7.38 -11.74
CA VAL A 73 -11.12 -8.81 -11.99
C VAL A 73 -11.24 -9.05 -13.48
N GLU A 74 -10.24 -9.70 -14.07
CA GLU A 74 -10.24 -10.19 -15.43
C GLU A 74 -10.59 -11.69 -15.40
N PHE A 75 -11.57 -12.10 -16.21
CA PHE A 75 -11.96 -13.51 -16.29
C PHE A 75 -12.63 -13.85 -17.64
N PRO A 76 -12.18 -14.91 -18.34
CA PRO A 76 -10.90 -15.59 -18.11
C PRO A 76 -9.72 -14.66 -18.36
N GLN A 77 -8.61 -14.87 -17.64
CA GLN A 77 -7.41 -14.07 -17.82
C GLN A 77 -6.71 -14.42 -19.15
N GLY A 78 -6.22 -13.39 -19.83
CA GLY A 78 -5.44 -13.55 -21.06
C GLY A 78 -6.27 -13.58 -22.33
N ASP A 79 -7.56 -13.29 -22.27
CA ASP A 79 -8.38 -13.07 -23.46
C ASP A 79 -7.91 -11.79 -24.19
N ASP A 80 -8.06 -11.78 -25.51
CA ASP A 80 -7.80 -10.59 -26.33
C ASP A 80 -9.08 -10.22 -27.13
N PRO A 81 -9.74 -9.10 -26.78
CA PRO A 81 -9.43 -8.14 -25.73
C PRO A 81 -9.70 -8.66 -24.31
N PRO A 82 -8.97 -8.11 -23.28
CA PRO A 82 -9.17 -8.49 -21.89
C PRO A 82 -10.62 -8.32 -21.43
N ARG A 83 -11.16 -9.31 -20.74
CA ARG A 83 -12.54 -9.31 -20.26
C ARG A 83 -12.61 -9.00 -18.78
N PHE A 84 -12.97 -7.76 -18.43
CA PHE A 84 -13.19 -7.35 -17.06
C PHE A 84 -14.61 -7.65 -16.61
N VAL A 85 -14.73 -8.28 -15.43
CA VAL A 85 -16.02 -8.65 -14.85
C VAL A 85 -16.52 -7.59 -13.87
N SER A 86 -17.84 -7.33 -13.89
CA SER A 86 -18.46 -6.30 -13.07
C SER A 86 -18.56 -6.73 -11.60
N ARG A 87 -18.23 -5.83 -10.67
CA ARG A 87 -18.42 -6.08 -9.24
C ARG A 87 -19.87 -5.89 -8.82
N LEU A 88 -20.43 -6.87 -8.13
CA LEU A 88 -21.73 -6.76 -7.49
C LEU A 88 -21.63 -6.64 -5.97
N SER A 89 -22.63 -5.99 -5.38
CA SER A 89 -22.79 -6.00 -3.93
C SER A 89 -23.15 -7.40 -3.43
N GLU A 90 -22.61 -7.81 -2.28
CA GLU A 90 -22.92 -9.06 -1.58
C GLU A 90 -24.42 -9.30 -1.37
N LYS A 91 -25.21 -8.20 -1.27
CA LYS A 91 -26.67 -8.23 -1.08
C LYS A 91 -27.44 -8.32 -2.38
N SER A 92 -26.79 -8.40 -3.52
CA SER A 92 -27.49 -8.44 -4.79
C SER A 92 -28.17 -9.80 -4.99
N ALA A 93 -29.49 -9.83 -4.85
CA ALA A 93 -30.30 -11.02 -5.14
C ALA A 93 -30.12 -11.53 -6.59
N LYS A 94 -29.62 -10.69 -7.47
CA LYS A 94 -29.33 -11.02 -8.86
C LYS A 94 -28.23 -12.08 -8.99
N PHE A 95 -27.27 -12.11 -8.09
CA PHE A 95 -26.15 -13.06 -8.13
C PHE A 95 -26.60 -14.54 -7.92
N ILE A 96 -27.77 -14.74 -7.31
CA ILE A 96 -28.25 -16.07 -6.92
C ILE A 96 -29.16 -16.69 -7.99
N ALA A 97 -29.77 -15.90 -8.86
CA ALA A 97 -31.03 -16.27 -9.51
C ALA A 97 -31.01 -16.49 -11.04
N GLY A 98 -29.88 -16.42 -11.76
CA GLY A 98 -30.04 -16.65 -13.19
C GLY A 98 -28.80 -16.50 -14.08
N PRO A 99 -28.91 -16.87 -15.36
CA PRO A 99 -27.85 -16.71 -16.34
C PRO A 99 -27.64 -15.21 -16.60
N TYR A 100 -26.42 -14.72 -16.33
CA TYR A 100 -26.05 -13.33 -16.55
C TYR A 100 -25.26 -13.20 -17.85
N TYR A 101 -25.65 -12.21 -18.65
CA TYR A 101 -24.91 -11.81 -19.84
C TYR A 101 -23.66 -11.00 -19.49
N ASP A 102 -23.64 -10.34 -18.31
CA ASP A 102 -22.47 -9.69 -17.76
C ASP A 102 -22.02 -10.50 -16.55
N LEU A 103 -20.88 -11.15 -16.66
CA LEU A 103 -20.30 -11.99 -15.61
C LEU A 103 -19.92 -11.16 -14.38
N PRO A 104 -20.77 -11.12 -13.34
CA PRO A 104 -20.44 -10.37 -12.14
C PRO A 104 -19.52 -11.18 -11.22
N PHE A 105 -18.80 -10.48 -10.36
CA PHE A 105 -18.14 -11.09 -9.22
C PHE A 105 -18.56 -10.41 -7.91
N ILE A 106 -18.45 -11.15 -6.81
CA ILE A 106 -18.57 -10.62 -5.45
C ILE A 106 -17.23 -10.82 -4.77
N ALA A 107 -16.65 -9.73 -4.22
CA ALA A 107 -15.51 -9.83 -3.35
C ALA A 107 -15.95 -9.63 -1.90
N THR A 108 -15.69 -10.63 -1.08
CA THR A 108 -15.82 -10.57 0.39
C THR A 108 -14.44 -10.51 1.03
N PRO A 109 -14.29 -10.20 2.32
CA PRO A 109 -12.99 -10.29 2.97
C PRO A 109 -12.38 -11.70 2.80
N GLY A 110 -11.31 -11.78 2.01
CA GLY A 110 -10.55 -13.01 1.78
C GLY A 110 -11.06 -13.96 0.71
N THR A 111 -12.19 -13.67 0.03
CA THR A 111 -12.69 -14.52 -1.05
C THR A 111 -13.27 -13.73 -2.22
N ILE A 112 -13.26 -14.34 -3.40
CA ILE A 112 -13.97 -13.89 -4.59
C ILE A 112 -14.92 -14.97 -5.06
N VAL A 113 -16.12 -14.60 -5.46
CA VAL A 113 -17.12 -15.52 -6.03
C VAL A 113 -17.46 -15.05 -7.43
N LEU A 114 -17.25 -15.91 -8.42
CA LEU A 114 -17.59 -15.66 -9.82
C LEU A 114 -19.07 -15.92 -10.09
N GLY A 115 -19.64 -15.21 -11.05
CA GLY A 115 -21.00 -15.41 -11.52
C GLY A 115 -21.19 -16.66 -12.37
N GLU A 116 -20.11 -17.20 -12.95
CA GLU A 116 -20.12 -18.43 -13.75
C GLU A 116 -19.12 -19.46 -13.24
N TYR A 117 -19.26 -20.69 -13.73
CA TYR A 117 -18.30 -21.76 -13.47
C TYR A 117 -17.17 -21.69 -14.49
N PRO A 118 -15.89 -21.63 -14.04
CA PRO A 118 -14.75 -21.66 -14.94
C PRO A 118 -14.57 -23.06 -15.58
N ASN A 119 -13.88 -23.05 -16.71
CA ASN A 119 -13.40 -24.28 -17.32
C ASN A 119 -12.07 -24.72 -16.72
N THR A 120 -11.69 -25.95 -16.97
CA THR A 120 -10.36 -26.45 -16.58
C THR A 120 -9.28 -25.66 -17.29
N GLY A 121 -8.37 -25.05 -16.52
CA GLY A 121 -7.25 -24.28 -17.04
C GLY A 121 -7.50 -22.77 -17.13
N ASP A 122 -8.72 -22.30 -16.87
CA ASP A 122 -8.99 -20.87 -16.76
C ASP A 122 -8.23 -20.28 -15.57
N GLN A 123 -7.91 -18.98 -15.67
CA GLN A 123 -7.29 -18.20 -14.59
C GLN A 123 -8.10 -16.93 -14.35
N ILE A 124 -8.05 -16.46 -13.11
CA ILE A 124 -8.61 -15.18 -12.70
C ILE A 124 -7.46 -14.22 -12.50
N GLY A 125 -7.44 -13.11 -13.22
CA GLY A 125 -6.53 -11.98 -12.95
C GLY A 125 -7.18 -11.02 -11.95
N VAL A 126 -6.63 -10.90 -10.75
CA VAL A 126 -7.14 -9.99 -9.70
C VAL A 126 -6.21 -8.79 -9.60
N LEU A 127 -6.67 -7.61 -9.98
CA LEU A 127 -6.00 -6.34 -9.69
C LEU A 127 -6.50 -5.82 -8.34
N TYR A 128 -5.59 -5.53 -7.43
CA TYR A 128 -5.97 -5.10 -6.08
C TYR A 128 -5.05 -4.02 -5.51
N ALA A 129 -5.62 -3.27 -4.57
CA ALA A 129 -4.88 -2.38 -3.69
C ALA A 129 -4.48 -3.15 -2.42
N GLY A 130 -3.20 -3.14 -2.09
CA GLY A 130 -2.65 -3.86 -0.95
C GLY A 130 -1.64 -3.05 -0.16
N ASP A 131 -1.24 -3.56 0.98
CA ASP A 131 -0.17 -2.97 1.78
C ASP A 131 1.18 -3.09 1.06
N HIS A 132 2.06 -2.13 1.30
CA HIS A 132 3.46 -2.29 0.95
C HIS A 132 4.08 -3.40 1.83
N PRO A 133 4.71 -4.44 1.23
CA PRO A 133 5.32 -5.51 1.99
C PRO A 133 6.43 -4.97 2.90
N LEU A 134 6.49 -5.49 4.11
CA LEU A 134 7.52 -5.12 5.06
C LEU A 134 8.82 -5.86 4.69
N PRO A 135 9.95 -5.15 4.54
CA PRO A 135 11.20 -5.79 4.19
C PRO A 135 11.67 -6.70 5.33
N THR A 136 11.86 -7.99 5.04
CA THR A 136 12.36 -8.99 6.00
C THR A 136 13.88 -9.00 6.10
N SER A 137 14.59 -8.41 5.13
CA SER A 137 16.05 -8.24 5.15
C SER A 137 16.46 -6.86 4.66
N ASP A 138 17.72 -6.49 4.92
CA ASP A 138 18.27 -5.19 4.55
C ASP A 138 18.41 -4.99 3.03
N PHE A 139 18.46 -6.07 2.27
CA PHE A 139 18.67 -6.05 0.81
C PHE A 139 17.35 -6.06 0.01
N ILE A 140 16.20 -6.24 0.69
CA ILE A 140 14.92 -6.21 0.01
C ILE A 140 14.58 -4.76 -0.38
N SER A 141 14.21 -4.59 -1.64
CA SER A 141 13.77 -3.32 -2.19
C SER A 141 12.41 -2.92 -1.61
N ILE A 142 12.31 -1.65 -1.23
CA ILE A 142 11.06 -1.04 -0.78
C ILE A 142 10.20 -0.74 -2.00
N THR A 143 8.94 -1.15 -1.97
CA THR A 143 8.01 -1.02 -3.12
C THR A 143 7.42 0.38 -3.28
N VAL A 144 7.73 1.31 -2.38
CA VAL A 144 7.31 2.71 -2.46
C VAL A 144 8.06 3.41 -3.60
N LYS A 145 7.35 4.17 -4.43
CA LYS A 145 7.95 4.93 -5.53
C LYS A 145 8.97 5.95 -5.01
N GLU A 146 10.07 6.13 -5.76
CA GLU A 146 11.18 7.01 -5.39
C GLU A 146 10.73 8.43 -4.98
N ARG A 147 9.81 9.01 -5.73
CA ARG A 147 9.25 10.33 -5.42
C ARG A 147 8.59 10.45 -4.05
N HIS A 148 8.23 9.33 -3.43
CA HIS A 148 7.55 9.28 -2.12
C HIS A 148 8.48 8.94 -0.94
N TRP A 149 9.75 8.61 -1.19
CA TRP A 149 10.69 8.22 -0.11
C TRP A 149 10.84 9.30 0.96
N GLY A 150 10.73 10.58 0.55
CA GLY A 150 10.76 11.69 1.49
C GLY A 150 9.70 11.61 2.59
N ALA A 151 8.54 11.00 2.33
CA ALA A 151 7.54 10.78 3.38
C ALA A 151 8.00 9.74 4.41
N LEU A 152 8.60 8.63 3.96
CA LEU A 152 9.12 7.61 4.88
C LEU A 152 10.21 8.19 5.80
N VAL A 153 11.11 9.00 5.23
CA VAL A 153 12.16 9.68 5.98
C VAL A 153 11.57 10.62 7.03
N LEU A 154 10.59 11.45 6.64
CA LEU A 154 9.92 12.39 7.56
C LEU A 154 9.17 11.65 8.68
N TYR A 155 8.57 10.51 8.38
CA TYR A 155 7.93 9.68 9.41
C TYR A 155 8.93 9.18 10.44
N VAL A 156 10.06 8.62 9.99
CA VAL A 156 11.10 8.12 10.89
C VAL A 156 11.71 9.26 11.70
N GLN A 157 11.97 10.41 11.07
CA GLN A 157 12.44 11.61 11.78
C GLN A 157 11.44 12.05 12.87
N TRP A 158 10.15 12.04 12.58
CA TRP A 158 9.12 12.32 13.57
C TRP A 158 9.15 11.34 14.74
N GLN A 159 9.28 10.04 14.50
CA GLN A 159 9.35 9.04 15.57
C GLN A 159 10.62 9.23 16.42
N ALA A 160 11.77 9.50 15.80
CA ALA A 160 13.02 9.75 16.51
C ALA A 160 12.91 10.97 17.43
N ILE A 161 12.34 12.08 16.94
CA ILE A 161 12.14 13.29 17.75
C ILE A 161 11.19 13.03 18.91
N ARG A 162 10.10 12.31 18.64
CA ARG A 162 9.11 11.94 19.68
C ARG A 162 9.73 11.10 20.78
N GLU A 163 10.59 10.14 20.43
CA GLU A 163 11.29 9.31 21.42
C GLU A 163 12.24 10.15 22.27
N LEU A 164 13.00 11.06 21.64
CA LEU A 164 13.86 12.01 22.38
C LEU A 164 13.07 12.91 23.35
N GLU A 165 11.91 13.43 22.92
CA GLU A 165 11.03 14.22 23.81
C GLU A 165 10.50 13.40 24.99
N MET A 166 10.25 12.11 24.78
CA MET A 166 9.81 11.20 25.85
C MET A 166 10.96 10.89 26.82
N ASP A 167 12.18 10.74 26.33
CA ASP A 167 13.37 10.49 27.16
C ASP A 167 13.76 11.76 27.94
N GLU A 168 13.68 12.94 27.33
CA GLU A 168 13.89 14.23 28.01
C GLU A 168 12.92 14.41 29.17
N ALA A 169 11.67 13.99 29.02
CA ALA A 169 10.69 14.05 30.09
C ALA A 169 11.02 13.10 31.27
N ARG A 170 11.89 12.09 31.05
CA ARG A 170 12.34 11.14 32.08
C ARG A 170 13.66 11.53 32.73
N GLU A 171 14.61 12.02 31.91
CA GLU A 171 15.96 12.39 32.34
C GLU A 171 16.39 13.71 31.64
N PRO A 172 16.26 14.88 32.29
CA PRO A 172 16.30 16.19 31.63
C PRO A 172 17.67 16.66 31.09
N ASP A 173 18.78 15.98 31.34
CA ASP A 173 20.10 16.62 31.18
C ASP A 173 20.76 16.56 29.80
N ASP A 174 20.53 15.51 29.00
CA ASP A 174 21.30 15.32 27.75
C ASP A 174 20.49 15.45 26.43
N SER A 175 19.19 15.27 26.46
CA SER A 175 18.33 15.27 25.26
C SER A 175 18.03 16.68 24.71
N ASN A 176 18.08 17.71 25.53
CA ASN A 176 17.84 19.12 25.17
C ASN A 176 18.77 19.61 24.04
N ILE A 177 20.02 19.14 24.02
CA ILE A 177 21.03 19.57 23.04
C ILE A 177 20.65 19.03 21.66
N VAL A 178 20.21 17.76 21.59
CA VAL A 178 19.85 17.08 20.32
C VAL A 178 18.58 17.66 19.74
N LEU A 179 17.55 17.91 20.55
CA LEU A 179 16.30 18.53 20.12
C LEU A 179 16.51 19.95 19.61
N SER A 180 17.39 20.73 20.30
CA SER A 180 17.73 22.08 19.85
C SER A 180 18.50 22.08 18.52
N MET A 181 19.35 21.08 18.27
CA MET A 181 20.09 20.92 17.02
C MET A 181 19.16 20.56 15.84
N LEU A 182 18.14 19.74 16.07
CA LEU A 182 17.17 19.40 15.04
C LEU A 182 16.21 20.55 14.71
N GLY A 183 16.08 21.56 15.58
CA GLY A 183 15.23 22.74 15.40
C GLY A 183 13.73 22.40 15.21
N LEU A 184 13.34 21.18 15.56
CA LEU A 184 12.01 20.63 15.37
C LEU A 184 11.53 20.01 16.68
N ASN A 185 10.24 20.13 16.96
CA ASN A 185 9.55 19.28 17.92
C ASN A 185 8.68 18.24 17.21
N SER A 186 8.24 17.20 17.92
CA SER A 186 7.49 16.10 17.34
C SER A 186 6.21 16.57 16.65
N SER A 187 5.50 17.54 17.21
CA SER A 187 4.28 18.11 16.61
C SER A 187 4.55 18.82 15.28
N ARG A 188 5.70 19.47 15.13
CA ARG A 188 6.10 20.11 13.88
C ARG A 188 6.54 19.07 12.86
N ALA A 189 7.29 18.06 13.29
CA ALA A 189 7.73 16.95 12.43
C ALA A 189 6.54 16.18 11.90
N GLU A 190 5.53 15.87 12.74
CA GLU A 190 4.28 15.25 12.30
C GLU A 190 3.55 16.10 11.26
N ARG A 191 3.44 17.41 11.50
CA ARG A 191 2.78 18.30 10.53
C ARG A 191 3.49 18.33 9.19
N LEU A 192 4.82 18.28 9.16
CA LEU A 192 5.60 18.19 7.93
C LEU A 192 5.32 16.89 7.20
N TYR A 193 5.33 15.77 7.89
CA TYR A 193 4.97 14.48 7.34
C TYR A 193 3.56 14.48 6.74
N ARG A 194 2.54 14.89 7.50
CA ARG A 194 1.15 14.97 7.05
C ARG A 194 0.97 15.93 5.87
N SER A 195 1.70 17.04 5.87
CA SER A 195 1.71 18.00 4.74
C SER A 195 2.27 17.35 3.48
N LYS A 196 3.35 16.57 3.61
CA LYS A 196 3.97 15.87 2.49
C LYS A 196 3.07 14.82 1.87
N LEU A 197 2.34 14.07 2.69
CA LEU A 197 1.33 13.11 2.20
C LEU A 197 0.22 13.81 1.41
N ARG A 198 -0.25 14.99 1.88
CA ARG A 198 -1.27 15.76 1.15
C ARG A 198 -0.75 16.31 -0.18
N GLU A 199 0.50 16.78 -0.21
CA GLU A 199 1.16 17.23 -1.44
C GLU A 199 1.21 16.10 -2.47
N TYR A 200 1.62 14.90 -2.05
CA TYR A 200 1.67 13.75 -2.96
C TYR A 200 0.28 13.35 -3.46
N LYS A 201 -0.74 13.37 -2.58
CA LYS A 201 -2.11 13.06 -2.97
C LYS A 201 -2.67 14.08 -3.97
N ALA A 202 -2.39 15.36 -3.78
CA ALA A 202 -2.77 16.41 -4.72
C ALA A 202 -2.09 16.21 -6.08
N THR A 203 -0.78 15.93 -6.09
CA THR A 203 -0.02 15.69 -7.32
C THR A 203 -0.51 14.45 -8.08
N GLU A 204 -0.98 13.41 -7.38
CA GLU A 204 -1.56 12.22 -8.03
C GLU A 204 -2.97 12.48 -8.55
N ALA A 205 -3.76 13.35 -7.90
CA ALA A 205 -5.09 13.75 -8.34
C ALA A 205 -5.05 14.69 -9.57
N ASP A 206 -4.03 15.57 -9.66
CA ASP A 206 -3.88 16.56 -10.76
C ASP A 206 -3.27 15.97 -12.05
N GLY A 207 -3.22 14.65 -12.18
CA GLY A 207 -2.78 14.02 -13.41
C GLY A 207 -1.27 13.80 -13.53
N GLY A 208 -0.64 13.39 -12.46
CA GLY A 208 0.50 12.47 -12.66
C GLY A 208 0.00 11.39 -13.62
N PRO A 209 0.84 10.83 -14.52
CA PRO A 209 0.34 9.97 -15.58
C PRO A 209 -0.62 8.98 -14.96
N ALA A 210 -1.91 9.15 -15.27
CA ALA A 210 -2.94 8.22 -14.88
C ALA A 210 -2.39 6.87 -15.29
N GLY A 211 -2.08 6.01 -14.31
CA GLY A 211 -1.83 4.64 -14.63
C GLY A 211 -2.99 4.23 -15.54
N PRO A 212 -2.79 3.43 -16.59
CA PRO A 212 -3.76 3.23 -17.66
C PRO A 212 -5.15 2.79 -17.22
N TRP A 213 -5.49 2.81 -15.94
CA TRP A 213 -6.67 2.14 -15.39
C TRP A 213 -7.34 2.84 -14.20
N VAL A 214 -7.28 4.15 -14.09
CA VAL A 214 -8.31 4.84 -13.30
C VAL A 214 -9.54 4.90 -14.20
N MET A 215 -10.37 3.87 -14.14
CA MET A 215 -11.75 3.99 -14.60
C MET A 215 -12.42 4.99 -13.66
N ASP A 216 -12.50 6.26 -14.10
CA ASP A 216 -13.43 7.20 -13.53
C ASP A 216 -14.80 6.59 -13.72
N GLY A 217 -15.56 6.37 -12.62
CA GLY A 217 -16.88 5.72 -12.65
C GLY A 217 -17.95 6.51 -13.43
N GLN A 218 -17.53 7.39 -14.35
CA GLN A 218 -18.37 8.18 -15.25
C GLN A 218 -18.30 7.76 -16.71
N ASP A 219 -17.47 6.81 -17.10
CA ASP A 219 -17.53 6.23 -18.45
C ASP A 219 -18.77 5.33 -18.58
N ARG A 220 -19.93 5.98 -18.55
CA ARG A 220 -21.16 5.41 -19.09
C ARG A 220 -20.99 5.37 -20.61
N ILE A 221 -20.63 4.22 -21.10
CA ILE A 221 -20.77 3.90 -22.53
C ILE A 221 -22.27 3.95 -22.85
N TYR A 222 -22.64 4.87 -23.73
CA TYR A 222 -23.94 4.88 -24.41
C TYR A 222 -23.93 3.80 -25.48
#